data_c52da6a5348f1053825d30e0d842a280
#
_entry.id   c52da6a5348f1053825d30e0d842a280
#
_cell.length_a   1.000
_cell.length_b   1.000
_cell.length_c   1.000
_cell.angle_alpha   90.00
_cell.angle_beta   90.00
_cell.angle_gamma   90.00
#
_symmetry.space_group_name_H-M   'P 1'
#
loop_
_entity.id
_entity.type
_entity.pdbx_description
1 polymer ?
#
loop_
_entity_poly.entity_id
_entity_poly.type
_entity_poly.pdbx_seq_one_letter_code
_entity_poly.pdbx_strand_id
1 'polypeptide(L)'
;MKEQTSTAYWHEKLKQLGIIVIIPSYNNGKTLAEVIASVRLYAPEILVVNDGSTDETPEILNQEANLHIITHPVNQGKGVALKHGLSFAKKQGFRYAHHH
;
A
#
# COMPACT_ATOMS: atom_id res chain seq x y z
N MET A 1 -26.65 -14.26 3.30
CA MET A 1 -26.27 -13.89 3.43
C MET A 1 -25.66 -13.18 3.36
N LYS A 2 -25.35 -13.13 3.53
CA LYS A 2 -24.70 -12.42 3.71
C LYS A 2 -23.77 -12.08 3.34
N GLU A 3 -23.54 -12.38 3.26
CA GLU A 3 -22.75 -12.25 3.12
C GLU A 3 -22.08 -11.74 2.60
N GLN A 4 -22.05 -11.78 2.59
CA GLN A 4 -21.50 -11.41 2.22
C GLN A 4 -20.69 -10.75 1.48
N THR A 5 -20.31 -10.07 2.06
CA THR A 5 -19.27 -9.29 1.44
C THR A 5 -17.95 -10.00 1.58
N SER A 6 -17.60 -10.69 0.56
CA SER A 6 -16.37 -11.46 0.53
C SER A 6 -15.20 -10.58 0.09
N THR A 7 -13.97 -11.04 0.33
CA THR A 7 -12.77 -10.40 -0.18
C THR A 7 -12.82 -10.30 -1.71
N ALA A 8 -13.35 -11.31 -2.38
CA ALA A 8 -13.47 -11.31 -3.85
C ALA A 8 -14.34 -10.14 -4.33
N TYR A 9 -15.43 -9.84 -3.63
CA TYR A 9 -16.29 -8.72 -3.99
C TYR A 9 -15.51 -7.40 -3.94
N TRP A 10 -14.81 -7.15 -2.83
CA TRP A 10 -14.09 -5.89 -2.64
C TRP A 10 -12.89 -5.78 -3.57
N HIS A 11 -12.18 -6.88 -3.82
CA HIS A 11 -11.11 -6.89 -4.80
C HIS A 11 -11.60 -6.47 -6.18
N GLU A 12 -12.71 -7.07 -6.63
CA GLU A 12 -13.26 -6.76 -7.93
C GLU A 12 -13.76 -5.31 -7.99
N LYS A 13 -14.40 -4.86 -6.90
CA LYS A 13 -14.93 -3.49 -6.83
C LYS A 13 -13.83 -2.45 -6.91
N LEU A 14 -12.77 -2.61 -6.13
CA LEU A 14 -11.66 -1.66 -6.15
C LEU A 14 -10.94 -1.70 -7.49
N LYS A 15 -10.81 -2.88 -8.08
CA LYS A 15 -10.23 -3.01 -9.40
C LYS A 15 -11.03 -2.26 -10.45
N GLN A 16 -12.35 -2.43 -10.47
CA GLN A 16 -13.24 -1.74 -11.41
C GLN A 16 -13.18 -0.24 -11.25
N LEU A 17 -13.07 0.24 -10.02
CA LEU A 17 -13.01 1.66 -9.72
C LEU A 17 -11.63 2.26 -9.97
N GLY A 18 -10.61 1.43 -10.20
CA GLY A 18 -9.24 1.90 -10.43
C GLY A 18 -8.59 2.48 -9.19
N ILE A 19 -8.76 1.82 -8.05
CA ILE A 19 -8.27 2.29 -6.76
C ILE A 19 -6.99 1.56 -6.35
N ILE A 20 -5.96 2.31 -5.98
CA ILE A 20 -4.77 1.78 -5.31
C ILE A 20 -4.77 2.27 -3.86
N VAL A 21 -4.34 1.41 -2.95
CA VAL A 21 -4.19 1.79 -1.53
C VAL A 21 -2.72 2.10 -1.27
N ILE A 22 -2.46 3.27 -0.71
CA ILE A 22 -1.11 3.73 -0.38
C ILE A 22 -0.88 3.56 1.11
N ILE A 23 0.19 2.84 1.46
CA ILE A 23 0.59 2.62 2.85
C ILE A 23 1.94 3.31 3.06
N PRO A 24 1.96 4.52 3.65
CA PRO A 24 3.22 5.12 4.05
C PRO A 24 3.77 4.40 5.27
N SER A 25 5.05 4.12 5.28
CA SER A 25 5.67 3.38 6.37
C SER A 25 7.01 3.99 6.75
N TYR A 26 7.21 4.21 8.04
CA TYR A 26 8.48 4.64 8.60
C TYR A 26 8.70 3.94 9.92
N ASN A 27 9.68 3.03 9.96
CA ASN A 27 10.04 2.28 11.18
C ASN A 27 8.84 1.58 11.85
N ASN A 28 7.94 1.04 11.02
CA ASN A 28 6.76 0.30 11.46
C ASN A 28 6.87 -1.19 11.14
N GLY A 29 8.10 -1.70 11.04
CA GLY A 29 8.34 -3.07 10.60
C GLY A 29 7.57 -4.11 11.39
N LYS A 30 7.42 -3.91 12.72
CA LYS A 30 6.73 -4.90 13.56
C LYS A 30 5.26 -5.10 13.18
N THR A 31 4.61 -4.07 12.62
CA THR A 31 3.19 -4.14 12.30
C THR A 31 2.91 -4.14 10.80
N LEU A 32 3.93 -3.88 9.98
CA LEU A 32 3.73 -3.68 8.54
C LEU A 32 3.14 -4.91 7.85
N ALA A 33 3.63 -6.10 8.18
CA ALA A 33 3.11 -7.33 7.57
C ALA A 33 1.63 -7.51 7.87
N GLU A 34 1.21 -7.21 9.10
CA GLU A 34 -0.21 -7.30 9.48
C GLU A 34 -1.06 -6.26 8.76
N VAL A 35 -0.53 -5.04 8.61
CA VAL A 35 -1.23 -3.98 7.88
C VAL A 35 -1.42 -4.40 6.43
N ILE A 36 -0.36 -4.88 5.79
CA ILE A 36 -0.43 -5.36 4.40
C ILE A 36 -1.46 -6.47 4.29
N ALA A 37 -1.43 -7.45 5.19
CA ALA A 37 -2.37 -8.57 5.16
C ALA A 37 -3.82 -8.08 5.27
N SER A 38 -4.10 -7.12 6.16
CA SER A 38 -5.46 -6.62 6.31
C SER A 38 -5.92 -5.82 5.09
N VAL A 39 -5.02 -5.04 4.48
CA VAL A 39 -5.35 -4.28 3.28
C VAL A 39 -5.59 -5.23 2.09
N ARG A 40 -4.83 -6.32 1.99
CA ARG A 40 -5.02 -7.32 0.93
C ARG A 40 -6.41 -7.94 0.95
N LEU A 41 -7.10 -7.92 2.09
CA LEU A 41 -8.46 -8.48 2.17
C LEU A 41 -9.43 -7.75 1.25
N TYR A 42 -9.18 -6.50 0.92
CA TYR A 42 -10.09 -5.75 0.06
C TYR A 42 -9.42 -5.05 -1.12
N ALA A 43 -8.11 -4.89 -1.12
CA ALA A 43 -7.42 -4.12 -2.14
C ALA A 43 -6.51 -5.00 -3.00
N PRO A 44 -6.74 -5.06 -4.31
CA PRO A 44 -5.86 -5.81 -5.20
C PRO A 44 -4.56 -5.09 -5.52
N GLU A 45 -4.54 -3.75 -5.42
CA GLU A 45 -3.38 -2.93 -5.75
C GLU A 45 -2.94 -2.15 -4.52
N ILE A 46 -1.72 -2.39 -4.10
CA ILE A 46 -1.16 -1.78 -2.89
C ILE A 46 0.21 -1.19 -3.21
N LEU A 47 0.42 0.05 -2.79
CA LEU A 47 1.71 0.70 -2.84
C LEU A 47 2.18 0.96 -1.41
N VAL A 48 3.36 0.45 -1.06
CA VAL A 48 4.02 0.80 0.20
C VAL A 48 5.08 1.85 -0.12
N VAL A 49 5.04 2.96 0.59
CA VAL A 49 6.10 3.97 0.51
C VAL A 49 6.95 3.83 1.77
N ASN A 50 8.11 3.21 1.61
CA ASN A 50 9.08 3.04 2.69
C ASN A 50 9.89 4.33 2.81
N ASP A 51 9.55 5.15 3.78
CA ASP A 51 10.09 6.50 3.92
C ASP A 51 11.37 6.50 4.76
N GLY A 52 12.39 5.84 4.27
CA GLY A 52 13.71 5.84 4.89
C GLY A 52 13.79 5.03 6.17
N SER A 53 13.06 3.93 6.27
CA SER A 53 13.08 3.08 7.48
C SER A 53 14.50 2.53 7.73
N THR A 54 14.86 2.50 9.01
CA THR A 54 16.17 1.99 9.46
C THR A 54 16.02 0.68 10.23
N ASP A 55 14.80 0.17 10.36
CA ASP A 55 14.50 -1.10 11.02
C ASP A 55 14.44 -2.25 10.00
N GLU A 56 13.73 -3.33 10.33
CA GLU A 56 13.59 -4.53 9.48
C GLU A 56 12.60 -4.36 8.32
N THR A 57 12.08 -3.15 8.09
CA THR A 57 11.10 -2.92 7.02
C THR A 57 11.55 -3.43 5.65
N PRO A 58 12.80 -3.17 5.20
CA PRO A 58 13.22 -3.68 3.89
C PRO A 58 13.13 -5.20 3.76
N GLU A 59 13.48 -5.92 4.82
CA GLU A 59 13.43 -7.38 4.82
C GLU A 59 12.01 -7.89 4.75
N ILE A 60 11.09 -7.21 5.47
CA ILE A 60 9.68 -7.56 5.44
C ILE A 60 9.12 -7.35 4.03
N LEU A 61 9.43 -6.23 3.40
CA LEU A 61 8.94 -5.93 2.06
C LEU A 61 9.50 -6.91 1.03
N ASN A 62 10.74 -7.37 1.20
CA ASN A 62 11.33 -8.36 0.30
C ASN A 62 10.60 -9.70 0.34
N GLN A 63 9.91 -10.01 1.42
CA GLN A 63 9.17 -11.26 1.56
C GLN A 63 7.75 -11.17 1.05
N GLU A 64 7.27 -9.97 0.73
CA GLU A 64 5.90 -9.77 0.26
C GLU A 64 5.85 -9.82 -1.25
N ALA A 65 4.84 -10.51 -1.79
CA ALA A 65 4.62 -10.57 -3.23
C ALA A 65 3.57 -9.55 -3.63
N ASN A 66 3.60 -9.17 -4.90
CA ASN A 66 2.53 -8.36 -5.53
C ASN A 66 2.30 -7.01 -4.84
N LEU A 67 3.39 -6.36 -4.47
CA LEU A 67 3.36 -4.99 -3.95
C LEU A 67 4.09 -4.07 -4.91
N HIS A 68 3.57 -2.84 -5.03
CA HIS A 68 4.37 -1.74 -5.54
C HIS A 68 5.12 -1.14 -4.35
N ILE A 69 6.38 -0.81 -4.53
CA ILE A 69 7.21 -0.29 -3.44
C ILE A 69 8.00 0.92 -3.93
N ILE A 70 7.92 1.99 -3.17
CA ILE A 70 8.80 3.16 -3.32
C ILE A 70 9.64 3.21 -2.06
N THR A 71 10.96 3.36 -2.21
CA THR A 71 11.86 3.46 -1.07
C THR A 71 12.62 4.79 -1.14
N HIS A 72 12.52 5.57 -0.07
CA HIS A 72 13.33 6.76 0.11
C HIS A 72 14.61 6.36 0.85
N PRO A 73 15.78 6.83 0.43
CA PRO A 73 17.02 6.49 1.13
C PRO A 73 17.09 7.10 2.54
N VAL A 74 16.39 8.21 2.77
CA VAL A 74 16.28 8.84 4.07
C VAL A 74 14.84 9.29 4.29
N ASN A 75 14.45 9.43 5.55
CA ASN A 75 13.12 9.89 5.91
C ASN A 75 12.88 11.32 5.39
N GLN A 76 11.80 11.49 4.64
CA GLN A 76 11.40 12.78 4.07
C GLN A 76 10.11 13.31 4.66
N GLY A 77 9.45 12.50 5.49
CA GLY A 77 8.19 12.88 6.11
C GLY A 77 6.98 12.32 5.38
N LYS A 78 5.90 12.17 6.13
CA LYS A 78 4.67 11.53 5.64
C LYS A 78 4.05 12.30 4.46
N GLY A 79 4.09 13.64 4.50
CA GLY A 79 3.54 14.45 3.42
C GLY A 79 4.25 14.21 2.10
N VAL A 80 5.58 14.13 2.12
CA VAL A 80 6.37 13.84 0.92
C VAL A 80 6.10 12.41 0.46
N ALA A 81 6.03 11.47 1.39
CA ALA A 81 5.75 10.07 1.06
C ALA A 81 4.40 9.94 0.33
N LEU A 82 3.36 10.59 0.85
CA LEU A 82 2.05 10.59 0.21
C LEU A 82 2.09 11.25 -1.17
N LYS A 83 2.80 12.37 -1.29
CA LYS A 83 2.93 13.07 -2.57
C LYS A 83 3.56 12.15 -3.62
N HIS A 84 4.62 11.44 -3.27
CA HIS A 84 5.28 10.53 -4.18
C HIS A 84 4.37 9.34 -4.52
N GLY A 85 3.62 8.85 -3.53
CA GLY A 85 2.64 7.78 -3.77
C GLY A 85 1.54 8.20 -4.72
N LEU A 86 1.00 9.40 -4.55
CA LEU A 86 -0.03 9.93 -5.44
C LEU A 86 0.49 10.13 -6.85
N SER A 87 1.73 10.62 -6.99
CA SER A 87 2.37 10.78 -8.30
C SER A 87 2.53 9.42 -9.00
N PHE A 88 2.96 8.41 -8.25
CA PHE A 88 3.07 7.05 -8.78
C PHE A 88 1.71 6.54 -9.25
N ALA A 89 0.68 6.68 -8.42
CA ALA A 89 -0.66 6.21 -8.74
C ALA A 89 -1.17 6.85 -10.05
N LYS A 90 -0.97 8.14 -10.20
CA LYS A 90 -1.37 8.86 -11.40
C LYS A 90 -0.64 8.34 -12.64
N LYS A 91 0.67 8.15 -12.53
CA LYS A 91 1.48 7.66 -13.66
C LYS A 91 1.10 6.25 -14.07
N GLN A 92 0.66 5.43 -13.12
CA GLN A 92 0.23 4.06 -13.39
C GLN A 92 -1.21 3.97 -13.90
N GLY A 93 -1.92 5.10 -13.95
CA GLY A 93 -3.28 5.12 -14.50
C GLY A 93 -4.38 4.82 -13.51
N PHE A 94 -4.10 4.81 -12.22
CA PHE A 94 -5.16 4.65 -11.23
C PHE A 94 -6.02 5.91 -11.18
N ARG A 95 -7.33 5.71 -10.99
CA ARG A 95 -8.28 6.83 -10.92
C ARG A 95 -8.31 7.45 -9.55
N TYR A 96 -8.13 6.63 -8.52
CA TYR A 96 -8.20 7.04 -7.13
C TYR A 96 -7.09 6.40 -6.33
N ALA A 97 -6.63 7.10 -5.31
CA ALA A 97 -5.68 6.56 -4.35
C ALA A 97 -6.26 6.72 -2.96
N HIS A 98 -6.29 5.63 -2.20
CA HIS A 98 -6.76 5.65 -0.82
C HIS A 98 -5.54 5.62 0.11
N HIS A 99 -5.45 6.60 0.99
CA HIS A 99 -4.41 6.66 2.01
C HIS A 99 -4.87 5.79 3.19
N HIS A 100 -4.09 4.78 3.45
CA HIS A 100 -4.37 3.87 4.58
C HIS A 100 -4.05 4.52 5.91
#